data_375577eb89ba92f5bb21811256075af4
#
_entry.id   375577eb89ba92f5bb21811256075af4
#
_cell.length_a   1.000
_cell.length_b   1.000
_cell.length_c   1.000
_cell.angle_alpha   90.00
_cell.angle_beta   90.00
_cell.angle_gamma   90.00
#
_symmetry.space_group_name_H-M   'P 1'
#
loop_
_entity.id
_entity.type
_entity.pdbx_description
1 polymer ?
#
loop_
_entity_poly.entity_id
_entity_poly.type
_entity_poly.pdbx_seq_one_letter_code
_entity_poly.pdbx_strand_id
1 'polypeptide(L)'
;MNSLQVGVGISDRAAPGDDPVADAVTAEAFGYDFVSAFDHPVAGAATAEALGYGPMAAGRPVRTYPTYETQTLLTWIAARTTRIGIVPRVLAVPFRRPVLVAKTAESLQRLSRGRLILGLGAGYRDDEIRAAGAPAQSARARQDGLEDAIAITRAAWARSVVRYRGAVYSADDLDLEPKPVAPIPIWLGAQGPRGLALTGRVADGWIPFLRFARPDRIPAMLEQIRAASVAAGRPADAVRAVYSVPVRLDPRARSTAGLIAGSAADIVEQLQGFTELGFTGFDLMPRREQIPALAEDVVPALRELRIPGPRELPTPALLAAGAAS
;
A
#
# COMPACT_ATOMS: atom_id res chain seq x y z
N MET A 1 0.47 23.64 -4.74
CA MET A 1 1.46 22.83 -3.99
C MET A 1 0.81 21.52 -3.65
N ASN A 2 1.39 20.37 -4.00
CA ASN A 2 0.87 19.08 -3.55
C ASN A 2 1.17 18.94 -2.06
N SER A 3 0.14 18.95 -1.21
CA SER A 3 0.31 18.65 0.22
C SER A 3 0.73 17.21 0.42
N LEU A 4 1.57 16.96 1.42
CA LEU A 4 1.97 15.63 1.83
C LEU A 4 0.72 14.84 2.26
N GLN A 5 0.59 13.62 1.73
CA GLN A 5 -0.53 12.75 2.06
C GLN A 5 -0.18 11.88 3.27
N VAL A 6 -1.00 11.88 4.32
CA VAL A 6 -0.75 11.09 5.52
C VAL A 6 -1.93 10.17 5.79
N GLY A 7 -1.69 8.89 5.57
CA GLY A 7 -2.62 7.83 5.91
C GLY A 7 -2.23 7.08 7.18
N VAL A 8 -3.11 6.21 7.63
CA VAL A 8 -2.85 5.33 8.76
C VAL A 8 -3.22 3.88 8.46
N GLY A 9 -2.29 2.98 8.72
CA GLY A 9 -2.53 1.54 8.66
C GLY A 9 -3.34 1.09 9.87
N ILE A 10 -4.49 0.48 9.61
CA ILE A 10 -5.31 -0.15 10.64
C ILE A 10 -5.05 -1.66 10.68
N SER A 11 -5.26 -2.24 11.85
CA SER A 11 -5.14 -3.69 12.00
C SER A 11 -6.30 -4.39 11.30
N ASP A 12 -5.99 -5.42 10.51
CA ASP A 12 -6.97 -6.34 9.94
C ASP A 12 -7.32 -7.50 10.89
N ARG A 13 -6.82 -7.48 12.13
CA ARG A 13 -7.08 -8.52 13.12
C ARG A 13 -8.54 -8.55 13.56
N ALA A 14 -9.03 -9.76 13.79
CA ALA A 14 -10.37 -10.06 14.29
C ALA A 14 -10.33 -10.68 15.69
N ALA A 15 -9.34 -10.31 16.53
CA ALA A 15 -9.22 -10.80 17.89
C ALA A 15 -10.13 -10.02 18.86
N PRO A 16 -10.50 -10.61 20.02
CA PRO A 16 -11.25 -9.89 21.02
C PRO A 16 -10.56 -8.57 21.43
N GLY A 17 -11.33 -7.48 21.42
CA GLY A 17 -10.83 -6.13 21.70
C GLY A 17 -10.29 -5.37 20.47
N ASP A 18 -10.12 -6.00 19.31
CA ASP A 18 -9.83 -5.29 18.07
C ASP A 18 -11.14 -4.73 17.47
N ASP A 19 -11.10 -3.47 17.05
CA ASP A 19 -12.19 -2.82 16.32
C ASP A 19 -11.62 -1.92 15.22
N PRO A 20 -11.23 -2.53 14.09
CA PRO A 20 -10.64 -1.77 12.98
C PRO A 20 -11.59 -0.75 12.37
N VAL A 21 -12.90 -0.95 12.51
CA VAL A 21 -13.90 0.00 12.02
C VAL A 21 -13.93 1.25 12.90
N ALA A 22 -13.91 1.10 14.21
CA ALA A 22 -13.80 2.23 15.15
C ALA A 22 -12.46 2.96 14.97
N ASP A 23 -11.36 2.23 14.72
CA ASP A 23 -10.05 2.83 14.43
C ASP A 23 -10.09 3.69 13.15
N ALA A 24 -10.77 3.22 12.10
CA ALA A 24 -10.95 3.99 10.86
C ALA A 24 -11.85 5.23 11.05
N VAL A 25 -12.92 5.13 11.83
CA VAL A 25 -13.77 6.28 12.20
C VAL A 25 -12.96 7.31 13.00
N THR A 26 -12.14 6.84 13.93
CA THR A 26 -11.21 7.69 14.69
C THR A 26 -10.22 8.38 13.74
N ALA A 27 -9.59 7.64 12.83
CA ALA A 27 -8.67 8.21 11.84
C ALA A 27 -9.33 9.30 10.98
N GLU A 28 -10.59 9.09 10.55
CA GLU A 28 -11.35 10.12 9.82
C GLU A 28 -11.61 11.36 10.69
N ALA A 29 -11.95 11.18 11.95
CA ALA A 29 -12.22 12.28 12.88
C ALA A 29 -10.98 13.14 13.11
N PHE A 30 -9.81 12.50 13.20
CA PHE A 30 -8.52 13.17 13.37
C PHE A 30 -7.86 13.63 12.06
N GLY A 31 -8.55 13.49 10.92
CA GLY A 31 -8.15 14.13 9.66
C GLY A 31 -7.05 13.42 8.90
N TYR A 32 -6.85 12.12 9.08
CA TYR A 32 -6.01 11.33 8.16
C TYR A 32 -6.60 11.32 6.76
N ASP A 33 -5.75 11.26 5.74
CA ASP A 33 -6.19 11.31 4.34
C ASP A 33 -6.72 9.97 3.85
N PHE A 34 -6.19 8.85 4.36
CA PHE A 34 -6.64 7.50 4.04
C PHE A 34 -6.37 6.51 5.18
N VAL A 35 -7.12 5.43 5.19
CA VAL A 35 -6.82 4.22 5.96
C VAL A 35 -6.37 3.10 5.05
N SER A 36 -5.44 2.28 5.53
CA SER A 36 -4.96 1.12 4.80
C SER A 36 -5.06 -0.16 5.64
N ALA A 37 -5.25 -1.31 4.98
CA ALA A 37 -5.25 -2.62 5.62
C ALA A 37 -4.47 -3.64 4.78
N PHE A 38 -3.83 -4.60 5.45
CA PHE A 38 -3.14 -5.72 4.81
C PHE A 38 -4.12 -6.71 4.16
N ASP A 39 -3.60 -7.56 3.28
CA ASP A 39 -4.37 -8.62 2.62
C ASP A 39 -3.76 -9.99 2.92
N HIS A 40 -4.05 -10.49 4.11
CA HIS A 40 -3.62 -11.81 4.58
C HIS A 40 -4.81 -12.61 5.11
N PRO A 41 -5.75 -13.03 4.24
CA PRO A 41 -7.00 -13.66 4.68
C PRO A 41 -6.82 -15.02 5.38
N VAL A 42 -5.65 -15.62 5.22
CA VAL A 42 -5.26 -16.89 5.85
C VAL A 42 -3.89 -16.80 6.51
N ALA A 43 -3.63 -15.67 7.18
CA ALA A 43 -2.34 -15.36 7.79
C ALA A 43 -1.86 -16.47 8.74
N GLY A 44 -0.77 -17.14 8.39
CA GLY A 44 -0.09 -18.11 9.24
C GLY A 44 0.76 -17.44 10.33
N ALA A 45 1.30 -18.22 11.26
CA ALA A 45 2.15 -17.71 12.34
C ALA A 45 3.36 -16.91 11.85
N ALA A 46 4.03 -17.36 10.78
CA ALA A 46 5.17 -16.66 10.20
C ALA A 46 4.79 -15.31 9.56
N THR A 47 3.60 -15.19 8.98
CA THR A 47 3.06 -13.92 8.48
C THR A 47 2.76 -12.97 9.63
N ALA A 48 2.12 -13.47 10.67
CA ALA A 48 1.79 -12.71 11.85
C ALA A 48 3.04 -12.14 12.55
N GLU A 49 4.10 -12.93 12.66
CA GLU A 49 5.39 -12.48 13.17
C GLU A 49 6.02 -11.41 12.26
N ALA A 50 6.01 -11.64 10.94
CA ALA A 50 6.54 -10.68 9.97
C ALA A 50 5.77 -9.35 9.98
N LEU A 51 4.47 -9.37 10.27
CA LEU A 51 3.63 -8.17 10.38
C LEU A 51 3.67 -7.52 11.77
N GLY A 52 4.32 -8.18 12.75
CA GLY A 52 4.44 -7.65 14.10
C GLY A 52 3.17 -7.82 14.96
N TYR A 53 2.31 -8.77 14.62
CA TYR A 53 1.08 -9.03 15.40
C TYR A 53 1.33 -9.60 16.81
N GLY A 54 2.58 -9.97 17.10
CA GLY A 54 2.98 -10.52 18.39
C GLY A 54 2.44 -11.94 18.67
N PRO A 55 2.90 -12.63 19.73
CA PRO A 55 2.32 -13.88 20.15
C PRO A 55 0.90 -13.63 20.68
N MET A 56 -0.08 -14.41 20.21
CA MET A 56 -1.40 -14.38 20.82
C MET A 56 -1.31 -14.88 22.28
N ALA A 57 -1.92 -14.14 23.19
CA ALA A 57 -2.06 -14.54 24.58
C ALA A 57 -2.70 -15.94 24.69
N ALA A 58 -2.13 -16.76 25.56
CA ALA A 58 -2.62 -18.08 26.00
C ALA A 58 -2.04 -19.34 25.34
N GLY A 59 -0.71 -19.43 25.13
CA GLY A 59 -0.01 -20.74 25.14
C GLY A 59 -0.42 -21.80 24.09
N ARG A 60 -1.28 -21.48 23.12
CA ARG A 60 -1.65 -22.40 22.02
C ARG A 60 -0.92 -22.00 20.74
N PRO A 61 -0.29 -22.94 20.04
CA PRO A 61 0.25 -22.66 18.71
C PRO A 61 -0.90 -22.29 17.79
N VAL A 62 -0.97 -21.04 17.37
CA VAL A 62 -1.98 -20.55 16.42
C VAL A 62 -1.54 -20.94 15.03
N ARG A 63 -2.27 -21.83 14.38
CA ARG A 63 -2.03 -22.22 12.99
C ARG A 63 -2.36 -21.08 12.03
N THR A 64 -3.35 -20.25 12.37
CA THR A 64 -3.83 -19.12 11.56
C THR A 64 -4.20 -17.98 12.49
N TYR A 65 -3.79 -16.78 12.15
CA TYR A 65 -4.19 -15.56 12.83
C TYR A 65 -5.62 -15.18 12.44
N PRO A 66 -6.48 -14.79 13.39
CA PRO A 66 -7.81 -14.29 13.06
C PRO A 66 -7.67 -12.93 12.37
N THR A 67 -7.97 -12.87 11.08
CA THR A 67 -7.98 -11.66 10.27
C THR A 67 -9.31 -11.55 9.53
N TYR A 68 -9.72 -10.31 9.27
CA TYR A 68 -10.83 -10.05 8.34
C TYR A 68 -10.35 -10.21 6.89
N GLU A 69 -11.24 -10.63 6.00
CA GLU A 69 -11.00 -10.49 4.56
C GLU A 69 -10.98 -9.00 4.20
N THR A 70 -9.93 -8.57 3.51
CA THR A 70 -9.58 -7.16 3.37
C THR A 70 -10.64 -6.33 2.65
N GLN A 71 -11.20 -6.84 1.55
CA GLN A 71 -12.22 -6.09 0.80
C GLN A 71 -13.53 -5.98 1.58
N THR A 72 -13.90 -7.03 2.32
CA THR A 72 -15.06 -7.01 3.22
C THR A 72 -14.88 -5.97 4.33
N LEU A 73 -13.72 -5.97 4.99
CA LEU A 73 -13.39 -4.98 6.03
C LEU A 73 -13.45 -3.55 5.48
N LEU A 74 -12.76 -3.29 4.37
CA LEU A 74 -12.69 -1.96 3.76
C LEU A 74 -14.06 -1.49 3.25
N THR A 75 -14.92 -2.40 2.79
CA THR A 75 -16.30 -2.07 2.42
C THR A 75 -17.12 -1.64 3.64
N TRP A 76 -16.95 -2.34 4.77
CA TRP A 76 -17.62 -1.96 6.01
C TRP A 76 -17.12 -0.62 6.56
N ILE A 77 -15.82 -0.38 6.50
CA ILE A 77 -15.22 0.94 6.82
C ILE A 77 -15.78 2.03 5.91
N ALA A 78 -15.90 1.77 4.61
CA ALA A 78 -16.49 2.72 3.66
C ALA A 78 -17.91 3.12 4.03
N ALA A 79 -18.70 2.18 4.55
CA ALA A 79 -20.07 2.43 4.99
C ALA A 79 -20.16 3.24 6.31
N ARG A 80 -19.11 3.24 7.11
CA ARG A 80 -19.04 3.90 8.42
C ARG A 80 -18.27 5.23 8.40
N THR A 81 -17.68 5.58 7.27
CA THR A 81 -16.88 6.79 7.05
C THR A 81 -17.41 7.57 5.85
N THR A 82 -17.04 8.84 5.71
CA THR A 82 -17.62 9.71 4.68
C THR A 82 -16.59 10.39 3.78
N ARG A 83 -15.36 10.61 4.27
CA ARG A 83 -14.30 11.39 3.60
C ARG A 83 -13.01 10.63 3.40
N ILE A 84 -12.61 9.83 4.40
CA ILE A 84 -11.31 9.17 4.42
C ILE A 84 -11.14 8.21 3.24
N GLY A 85 -9.98 8.25 2.59
CA GLY A 85 -9.60 7.34 1.51
C GLY A 85 -9.45 5.90 2.02
N ILE A 86 -9.62 4.93 1.15
CA ILE A 86 -9.64 3.50 1.47
C ILE A 86 -8.62 2.80 0.59
N VAL A 87 -7.63 2.15 1.22
CA VAL A 87 -6.49 1.55 0.52
C VAL A 87 -6.23 0.12 0.98
N PRO A 88 -6.52 -0.91 0.18
CA PRO A 88 -5.93 -2.21 0.42
C PRO A 88 -4.41 -2.12 0.19
N ARG A 89 -3.60 -2.62 1.10
CA ARG A 89 -2.15 -2.44 1.09
C ARG A 89 -1.38 -3.78 1.23
N VAL A 90 -1.31 -4.56 0.21
CA VAL A 90 -1.93 -4.46 -1.11
C VAL A 90 -2.68 -5.76 -1.37
N LEU A 91 -3.74 -5.76 -2.17
CA LEU A 91 -4.40 -7.01 -2.57
C LEU A 91 -3.42 -7.89 -3.33
N ALA A 92 -3.22 -9.11 -2.86
CA ALA A 92 -2.41 -10.09 -3.54
C ALA A 92 -3.21 -10.71 -4.71
N VAL A 93 -2.79 -10.41 -5.93
CA VAL A 93 -3.48 -10.87 -7.14
C VAL A 93 -3.71 -12.39 -7.16
N PRO A 94 -2.78 -13.27 -6.70
CA PRO A 94 -3.01 -14.71 -6.70
C PRO A 94 -4.23 -15.18 -5.89
N PHE A 95 -4.74 -14.39 -4.95
CA PHE A 95 -5.92 -14.78 -4.16
C PHE A 95 -7.23 -14.58 -4.92
N ARG A 96 -7.25 -13.81 -6.03
CA ARG A 96 -8.48 -13.40 -6.70
C ARG A 96 -8.33 -13.39 -8.22
N ARG A 97 -9.42 -13.66 -8.93
CA ARG A 97 -9.46 -13.52 -10.39
C ARG A 97 -9.51 -12.03 -10.76
N PRO A 98 -8.78 -11.58 -11.81
CA PRO A 98 -8.73 -10.16 -12.20
C PRO A 98 -10.10 -9.51 -12.44
N VAL A 99 -11.04 -10.24 -13.02
CA VAL A 99 -12.40 -9.74 -13.24
C VAL A 99 -13.13 -9.43 -11.93
N LEU A 100 -12.91 -10.24 -10.88
CA LEU A 100 -13.47 -9.98 -9.56
C LEU A 100 -12.78 -8.79 -8.90
N VAL A 101 -11.47 -8.64 -9.07
CA VAL A 101 -10.73 -7.45 -8.59
C VAL A 101 -11.29 -6.19 -9.26
N ALA A 102 -11.48 -6.21 -10.58
CA ALA A 102 -12.06 -5.09 -11.32
C ALA A 102 -13.48 -4.75 -10.84
N LYS A 103 -14.32 -5.79 -10.63
CA LYS A 103 -15.72 -5.62 -10.22
C LYS A 103 -15.86 -5.13 -8.78
N THR A 104 -15.13 -5.73 -7.85
CA THR A 104 -15.20 -5.30 -6.44
C THR A 104 -14.63 -3.90 -6.25
N ALA A 105 -13.57 -3.54 -6.97
CA ALA A 105 -13.01 -2.20 -6.94
C ALA A 105 -13.98 -1.16 -7.51
N GLU A 106 -14.65 -1.44 -8.65
CA GLU A 106 -15.70 -0.57 -9.19
C GLU A 106 -16.84 -0.36 -8.17
N SER A 107 -17.31 -1.45 -7.60
CA SER A 107 -18.41 -1.40 -6.63
C SER A 107 -18.03 -0.62 -5.37
N LEU A 108 -16.84 -0.86 -4.82
CA LEU A 108 -16.35 -0.12 -3.65
C LEU A 108 -16.10 1.35 -3.98
N GLN A 109 -15.57 1.68 -5.16
CA GLN A 109 -15.40 3.05 -5.63
C GLN A 109 -16.75 3.79 -5.67
N ARG A 110 -17.79 3.15 -6.21
CA ARG A 110 -19.15 3.71 -6.29
C ARG A 110 -19.77 3.88 -4.91
N LEU A 111 -19.76 2.83 -4.09
CA LEU A 111 -20.32 2.82 -2.74
C LEU A 111 -19.62 3.81 -1.82
N SER A 112 -18.30 3.95 -1.95
CA SER A 112 -17.50 4.91 -1.18
C SER A 112 -17.51 6.33 -1.75
N ARG A 113 -18.20 6.58 -2.86
CA ARG A 113 -18.26 7.89 -3.55
C ARG A 113 -16.88 8.40 -3.97
N GLY A 114 -16.07 7.52 -4.57
CA GLY A 114 -14.80 7.90 -5.16
C GLY A 114 -13.58 7.84 -4.23
N ARG A 115 -13.67 7.17 -3.08
CA ARG A 115 -12.61 7.16 -2.07
C ARG A 115 -11.62 6.00 -2.18
N LEU A 116 -11.83 5.04 -3.10
CA LEU A 116 -10.95 3.91 -3.26
C LEU A 116 -9.65 4.28 -3.98
N ILE A 117 -8.54 3.83 -3.43
CA ILE A 117 -7.25 3.68 -4.11
C ILE A 117 -6.94 2.19 -4.13
N LEU A 118 -6.84 1.59 -5.31
CA LEU A 118 -6.65 0.15 -5.44
C LEU A 118 -5.18 -0.23 -5.32
N GLY A 119 -4.77 -0.70 -4.16
CA GLY A 119 -3.43 -1.27 -3.97
C GLY A 119 -3.35 -2.71 -4.47
N LEU A 120 -2.38 -3.02 -5.34
CA LEU A 120 -2.16 -4.35 -5.91
C LEU A 120 -0.73 -4.83 -5.72
N GLY A 121 -0.56 -6.13 -5.53
CA GLY A 121 0.73 -6.80 -5.42
C GLY A 121 0.75 -8.19 -6.04
N ALA A 122 1.95 -8.66 -6.40
CA ALA A 122 2.14 -9.98 -6.98
C ALA A 122 1.94 -11.14 -5.98
N GLY A 123 1.81 -10.83 -4.68
CA GLY A 123 1.86 -11.85 -3.63
C GLY A 123 3.27 -12.38 -3.40
N TYR A 124 3.56 -12.85 -2.19
CA TYR A 124 4.90 -13.35 -1.83
C TYR A 124 4.85 -14.56 -0.88
N ARG A 125 3.69 -14.86 -0.29
CA ARG A 125 3.50 -15.97 0.66
C ARG A 125 2.92 -17.19 -0.07
N ASP A 126 3.79 -18.13 -0.44
CA ASP A 126 3.40 -19.35 -1.15
C ASP A 126 2.47 -20.26 -0.32
N ASP A 127 2.64 -20.27 1.01
CA ASP A 127 1.78 -20.98 1.95
C ASP A 127 0.35 -20.44 1.96
N GLU A 128 0.19 -19.12 1.98
CA GLU A 128 -1.13 -18.46 1.94
C GLU A 128 -1.78 -18.61 0.56
N ILE A 129 -1.00 -18.46 -0.52
CA ILE A 129 -1.48 -18.64 -1.90
C ILE A 129 -2.05 -20.06 -2.09
N ARG A 130 -1.33 -21.08 -1.61
CA ARG A 130 -1.84 -22.47 -1.64
C ARG A 130 -3.06 -22.67 -0.74
N ALA A 131 -3.06 -22.10 0.46
CA ALA A 131 -4.19 -22.20 1.37
C ALA A 131 -5.45 -21.53 0.81
N ALA A 132 -5.30 -20.47 0.00
CA ALA A 132 -6.39 -19.83 -0.73
C ALA A 132 -6.85 -20.60 -1.98
N GLY A 133 -6.29 -21.80 -2.23
CA GLY A 133 -6.69 -22.67 -3.35
C GLY A 133 -6.06 -22.30 -4.69
N ALA A 134 -5.13 -21.36 -4.74
CA ALA A 134 -4.40 -21.05 -5.96
C ALA A 134 -3.22 -22.01 -6.16
N PRO A 135 -2.89 -22.37 -7.42
CA PRO A 135 -1.72 -23.21 -7.70
C PRO A 135 -0.43 -22.49 -7.30
N ALA A 136 0.59 -23.28 -6.96
CA ALA A 136 1.93 -22.75 -6.74
C ALA A 136 2.44 -22.04 -8.01
N GLN A 137 2.98 -20.84 -7.83
CA GLN A 137 3.46 -20.01 -8.93
C GLN A 137 4.90 -19.55 -8.64
N SER A 138 5.74 -19.55 -9.67
CA SER A 138 7.04 -18.90 -9.58
C SER A 138 6.90 -17.40 -9.35
N ALA A 139 7.92 -16.77 -8.78
CA ALA A 139 7.94 -15.30 -8.62
C ALA A 139 7.74 -14.58 -9.98
N ARG A 140 8.26 -15.16 -11.07
CA ARG A 140 8.04 -14.66 -12.43
C ARG A 140 6.56 -14.72 -12.82
N ALA A 141 5.91 -15.88 -12.67
CA ALA A 141 4.50 -16.04 -13.00
C ALA A 141 3.60 -15.12 -12.17
N ARG A 142 3.92 -14.90 -10.88
CA ARG A 142 3.19 -13.93 -10.05
C ARG A 142 3.32 -12.50 -10.58
N GLN A 143 4.50 -12.10 -11.08
CA GLN A 143 4.69 -10.77 -11.69
C GLN A 143 3.97 -10.65 -13.03
N ASP A 144 4.00 -11.71 -13.87
CA ASP A 144 3.25 -11.76 -15.12
C ASP A 144 1.73 -11.65 -14.83
N GLY A 145 1.24 -12.38 -13.79
CA GLY A 145 -0.16 -12.31 -13.37
C GLY A 145 -0.57 -10.95 -12.82
N LEU A 146 0.31 -10.23 -12.13
CA LEU A 146 0.04 -8.85 -11.69
C LEU A 146 -0.11 -7.91 -12.92
N GLU A 147 0.77 -8.03 -13.91
CA GLU A 147 0.69 -7.23 -15.15
C GLU A 147 -0.61 -7.51 -15.91
N ASP A 148 -0.96 -8.80 -16.09
CA ASP A 148 -2.22 -9.22 -16.70
C ASP A 148 -3.44 -8.66 -15.95
N ALA A 149 -3.43 -8.77 -14.62
CA ALA A 149 -4.53 -8.31 -13.77
C ALA A 149 -4.75 -6.79 -13.88
N ILE A 150 -3.69 -6.00 -13.91
CA ILE A 150 -3.77 -4.54 -14.10
C ILE A 150 -4.35 -4.24 -15.50
N ALA A 151 -3.85 -4.91 -16.53
CA ALA A 151 -4.30 -4.69 -17.90
C ALA A 151 -5.79 -5.04 -18.08
N ILE A 152 -6.24 -6.20 -17.57
CA ILE A 152 -7.64 -6.61 -17.60
C ILE A 152 -8.51 -5.63 -16.81
N THR A 153 -8.08 -5.24 -15.61
CA THR A 153 -8.83 -4.33 -14.74
C THR A 153 -9.03 -2.97 -15.39
N ARG A 154 -7.96 -2.35 -15.91
CA ARG A 154 -8.06 -1.04 -16.60
C ARG A 154 -8.91 -1.13 -17.86
N ALA A 155 -8.75 -2.20 -18.65
CA ALA A 155 -9.55 -2.42 -19.84
C ALA A 155 -11.04 -2.59 -19.50
N ALA A 156 -11.36 -3.36 -18.45
CA ALA A 156 -12.73 -3.58 -17.99
C ALA A 156 -13.43 -2.28 -17.53
N TRP A 157 -12.67 -1.35 -16.97
CA TRP A 157 -13.20 -0.04 -16.55
C TRP A 157 -13.39 0.94 -17.71
N ALA A 158 -12.64 0.77 -18.82
CA ALA A 158 -12.59 1.75 -19.90
C ALA A 158 -13.35 1.32 -21.17
N ARG A 159 -13.60 0.01 -21.35
CA ARG A 159 -14.14 -0.54 -22.61
C ARG A 159 -15.43 -1.29 -22.37
N SER A 160 -16.32 -1.28 -23.37
CA SER A 160 -17.57 -2.07 -23.33
C SER A 160 -17.30 -3.58 -23.42
N VAL A 161 -16.34 -4.00 -24.24
CA VAL A 161 -15.96 -5.41 -24.35
C VAL A 161 -14.44 -5.56 -24.29
N VAL A 162 -13.96 -6.47 -23.45
CA VAL A 162 -12.55 -6.75 -23.24
C VAL A 162 -12.21 -8.15 -23.73
N ARG A 163 -11.27 -8.23 -24.66
CA ARG A 163 -10.54 -9.44 -25.03
C ARG A 163 -9.07 -9.24 -24.70
N TYR A 164 -8.54 -10.09 -23.86
CA TYR A 164 -7.16 -10.04 -23.41
C TYR A 164 -6.56 -11.43 -23.33
N ARG A 165 -5.33 -11.59 -23.81
CA ARG A 165 -4.53 -12.82 -23.67
C ARG A 165 -3.23 -12.45 -23.01
N GLY A 166 -3.11 -12.81 -21.72
CA GLY A 166 -1.90 -12.64 -20.93
C GLY A 166 -1.15 -13.94 -20.73
N ALA A 167 -0.05 -13.87 -20.02
CA ALA A 167 0.78 -15.01 -19.68
C ALA A 167 0.13 -15.91 -18.60
N VAL A 168 -0.70 -15.35 -17.72
CA VAL A 168 -1.34 -16.03 -16.58
C VAL A 168 -2.85 -15.88 -16.64
N TYR A 169 -3.35 -14.71 -16.97
CA TYR A 169 -4.78 -14.42 -17.02
C TYR A 169 -5.22 -13.99 -18.41
N SER A 170 -6.47 -14.35 -18.72
CA SER A 170 -7.13 -13.97 -19.96
C SER A 170 -8.54 -13.47 -19.67
N ALA A 171 -9.08 -12.67 -20.56
CA ALA A 171 -10.48 -12.27 -20.57
C ALA A 171 -11.06 -12.47 -21.98
N ASP A 172 -12.22 -13.10 -22.05
CA ASP A 172 -12.97 -13.38 -23.29
C ASP A 172 -14.31 -12.69 -23.22
N ASP A 173 -14.52 -11.72 -24.13
CA ASP A 173 -15.78 -10.99 -24.27
C ASP A 173 -16.32 -10.46 -22.92
N LEU A 174 -15.38 -10.03 -22.04
CA LEU A 174 -15.73 -9.46 -20.75
C LEU A 174 -16.38 -8.10 -20.95
N ASP A 175 -17.65 -7.98 -20.57
CA ASP A 175 -18.33 -6.72 -20.36
C ASP A 175 -18.59 -6.53 -18.86
N LEU A 176 -18.05 -5.46 -18.29
CA LEU A 176 -18.15 -5.17 -16.87
C LEU A 176 -18.90 -3.86 -16.67
N GLU A 177 -20.15 -3.97 -16.24
CA GLU A 177 -21.00 -2.83 -15.89
C GLU A 177 -21.39 -2.85 -14.40
N PRO A 178 -21.65 -1.65 -13.81
CA PRO A 178 -21.42 -0.32 -14.37
C PRO A 178 -19.92 0.03 -14.43
N LYS A 179 -19.56 1.03 -15.25
CA LYS A 179 -18.19 1.57 -15.23
C LYS A 179 -17.95 2.41 -13.98
N PRO A 180 -16.69 2.55 -13.50
CA PRO A 180 -16.37 3.43 -12.38
C PRO A 180 -16.86 4.87 -12.61
N VAL A 181 -17.41 5.49 -11.56
CA VAL A 181 -17.88 6.88 -11.59
C VAL A 181 -16.78 7.92 -11.75
N ALA A 182 -15.53 7.53 -11.44
CA ALA A 182 -14.31 8.32 -11.57
C ALA A 182 -13.12 7.36 -11.71
N PRO A 183 -11.98 7.83 -12.24
CA PRO A 183 -10.77 7.01 -12.31
C PRO A 183 -10.39 6.44 -10.93
N ILE A 184 -10.07 5.14 -10.88
CA ILE A 184 -9.58 4.49 -9.67
C ILE A 184 -8.06 4.43 -9.76
N PRO A 185 -7.33 5.13 -8.87
CA PRO A 185 -5.88 5.05 -8.84
C PRO A 185 -5.42 3.63 -8.49
N ILE A 186 -4.40 3.14 -9.19
CA ILE A 186 -3.76 1.84 -8.89
C ILE A 186 -2.39 2.11 -8.27
N TRP A 187 -2.19 1.65 -7.03
CA TRP A 187 -0.90 1.70 -6.35
C TRP A 187 -0.27 0.31 -6.28
N LEU A 188 1.05 0.21 -6.43
CA LEU A 188 1.76 -1.07 -6.39
C LEU A 188 2.70 -1.17 -5.18
N GLY A 189 2.65 -2.32 -4.50
CA GLY A 189 3.59 -2.70 -3.44
C GLY A 189 4.79 -3.47 -3.99
N ALA A 190 5.56 -2.88 -4.90
CA ALA A 190 6.66 -3.52 -5.60
C ALA A 190 8.02 -3.26 -4.93
N GLN A 191 8.94 -4.26 -4.97
CA GLN A 191 10.30 -4.13 -4.44
C GLN A 191 11.38 -4.67 -5.39
N GLY A 192 11.04 -5.62 -6.24
CA GLY A 192 11.97 -6.20 -7.22
C GLY A 192 12.01 -5.42 -8.54
N PRO A 193 13.09 -5.57 -9.34
CA PRO A 193 13.29 -4.76 -10.55
C PRO A 193 12.12 -4.81 -11.54
N ARG A 194 11.55 -5.98 -11.80
CA ARG A 194 10.37 -6.12 -12.70
C ARG A 194 9.14 -5.39 -12.17
N GLY A 195 8.89 -5.49 -10.85
CA GLY A 195 7.76 -4.81 -10.21
C GLY A 195 7.94 -3.29 -10.22
N LEU A 196 9.15 -2.79 -9.97
CA LEU A 196 9.47 -1.35 -10.06
C LEU A 196 9.32 -0.82 -11.49
N ALA A 197 9.81 -1.57 -12.49
CA ALA A 197 9.61 -1.22 -13.89
C ALA A 197 8.11 -1.21 -14.27
N LEU A 198 7.33 -2.19 -13.82
CA LEU A 198 5.87 -2.22 -14.01
C LEU A 198 5.22 -0.99 -13.34
N THR A 199 5.63 -0.67 -12.11
CA THR A 199 5.14 0.52 -11.39
C THR A 199 5.31 1.78 -12.23
N GLY A 200 6.50 2.04 -12.74
CA GLY A 200 6.77 3.19 -13.60
C GLY A 200 5.90 3.21 -14.87
N ARG A 201 5.74 2.05 -15.52
CA ARG A 201 4.99 1.98 -16.79
C ARG A 201 3.50 2.23 -16.62
N VAL A 202 2.85 1.72 -15.55
CA VAL A 202 1.39 1.67 -15.52
C VAL A 202 0.74 2.12 -14.22
N ALA A 203 1.47 2.27 -13.11
CA ALA A 203 0.85 2.60 -11.82
C ALA A 203 0.66 4.11 -11.64
N ASP A 204 -0.30 4.47 -10.79
CA ASP A 204 -0.52 5.86 -10.35
C ASP A 204 0.21 6.15 -9.04
N GLY A 205 0.60 5.09 -8.29
CA GLY A 205 1.40 5.21 -7.08
C GLY A 205 2.22 3.98 -6.76
N TRP A 206 3.20 4.19 -5.89
CA TRP A 206 4.07 3.18 -5.31
C TRP A 206 3.95 3.23 -3.79
N ILE A 207 3.59 2.10 -3.17
CA ILE A 207 3.42 1.99 -1.71
C ILE A 207 4.33 0.89 -1.15
N PRO A 208 5.65 1.17 -1.03
CA PRO A 208 6.60 0.23 -0.44
C PRO A 208 6.40 0.14 1.06
N PHE A 209 6.77 -1.00 1.65
CA PHE A 209 6.75 -1.22 3.08
C PHE A 209 8.19 -1.25 3.62
N LEU A 210 8.46 -0.48 4.68
CA LEU A 210 9.80 -0.29 5.28
C LEU A 210 10.57 -1.59 5.50
N ARG A 211 9.91 -2.65 5.95
CA ARG A 211 10.56 -3.95 6.19
C ARG A 211 11.14 -4.60 4.94
N PHE A 212 10.59 -4.31 3.76
CA PHE A 212 11.01 -4.90 2.49
C PHE A 212 11.75 -3.92 1.59
N ALA A 213 11.44 -2.64 1.69
CA ALA A 213 12.08 -1.56 0.96
C ALA A 213 12.88 -0.71 1.94
N ARG A 214 14.11 -1.15 2.24
CA ARG A 214 14.97 -0.50 3.24
C ARG A 214 15.43 0.88 2.78
N PRO A 215 15.67 1.83 3.69
CA PRO A 215 16.06 3.21 3.37
C PRO A 215 17.25 3.32 2.42
N ASP A 216 18.27 2.47 2.61
CA ASP A 216 19.50 2.42 1.79
C ASP A 216 19.23 2.06 0.32
N ARG A 217 18.12 1.40 0.00
CA ARG A 217 17.73 0.98 -1.35
C ARG A 217 16.76 1.93 -2.04
N ILE A 218 16.09 2.80 -1.30
CA ILE A 218 15.02 3.68 -1.80
C ILE A 218 15.47 4.54 -3.00
N PRO A 219 16.64 5.21 -2.96
CA PRO A 219 17.06 6.06 -4.07
C PRO A 219 17.12 5.30 -5.40
N ALA A 220 17.73 4.12 -5.41
CA ALA A 220 17.84 3.29 -6.62
C ALA A 220 16.45 2.76 -7.08
N MET A 221 15.55 2.46 -6.15
CA MET A 221 14.20 1.99 -6.47
C MET A 221 13.36 3.13 -7.10
N LEU A 222 13.42 4.33 -6.57
CA LEU A 222 12.75 5.50 -7.12
C LEU A 222 13.28 5.86 -8.51
N GLU A 223 14.60 5.81 -8.70
CA GLU A 223 15.21 6.06 -10.00
C GLU A 223 14.75 5.04 -11.05
N GLN A 224 14.68 3.77 -10.67
CA GLN A 224 14.18 2.72 -11.58
C GLN A 224 12.71 2.95 -11.97
N ILE A 225 11.86 3.39 -11.04
CA ILE A 225 10.47 3.75 -11.33
C ILE A 225 10.40 4.94 -12.28
N ARG A 226 11.18 6.00 -12.03
CA ARG A 226 11.24 7.21 -12.88
C ARG A 226 11.70 6.90 -14.30
N ALA A 227 12.79 6.14 -14.41
CA ALA A 227 13.31 5.71 -15.70
C ALA A 227 12.27 4.90 -16.50
N ALA A 228 11.55 3.98 -15.82
CA ALA A 228 10.50 3.20 -16.45
C ALA A 228 9.27 4.06 -16.84
N SER A 229 8.94 5.10 -16.07
CA SER A 229 7.89 6.07 -16.45
C SER A 229 8.27 6.80 -17.72
N VAL A 230 9.46 7.37 -17.80
CA VAL A 230 9.96 8.08 -18.97
C VAL A 230 10.02 7.16 -20.18
N ALA A 231 10.55 5.96 -20.05
CA ALA A 231 10.60 4.98 -21.14
C ALA A 231 9.21 4.58 -21.67
N ALA A 232 8.17 4.70 -20.84
CA ALA A 232 6.77 4.49 -21.21
C ALA A 232 6.07 5.75 -21.74
N GLY A 233 6.80 6.86 -21.96
CA GLY A 233 6.24 8.14 -22.42
C GLY A 233 5.45 8.90 -21.35
N ARG A 234 5.64 8.57 -20.07
CA ARG A 234 4.99 9.23 -18.93
C ARG A 234 5.95 10.24 -18.27
N PRO A 235 5.45 11.25 -17.57
CA PRO A 235 6.29 12.10 -16.73
C PRO A 235 7.12 11.30 -15.74
N ALA A 236 8.31 11.76 -15.38
CA ALA A 236 9.17 11.10 -14.41
C ALA A 236 8.53 11.03 -13.01
N ASP A 237 7.67 11.97 -12.68
CA ASP A 237 6.89 12.09 -11.43
C ASP A 237 5.45 11.58 -11.56
N ALA A 238 5.14 10.82 -12.60
CA ALA A 238 3.80 10.25 -12.81
C ALA A 238 3.35 9.31 -11.70
N VAL A 239 4.30 8.75 -10.92
CA VAL A 239 4.03 7.79 -9.86
C VAL A 239 4.19 8.47 -8.50
N ARG A 240 3.09 8.60 -7.77
CA ARG A 240 3.12 9.08 -6.38
C ARG A 240 3.81 8.03 -5.49
N ALA A 241 4.78 8.43 -4.68
CA ALA A 241 5.44 7.54 -3.74
C ALA A 241 4.90 7.75 -2.32
N VAL A 242 4.34 6.72 -1.70
CA VAL A 242 3.78 6.75 -0.33
C VAL A 242 4.45 5.66 0.50
N TYR A 243 5.24 6.04 1.50
CA TYR A 243 6.01 5.08 2.27
C TYR A 243 5.19 4.51 3.44
N SER A 244 5.02 3.22 3.45
CA SER A 244 4.32 2.50 4.54
C SER A 244 5.33 2.15 5.63
N VAL A 245 5.14 2.76 6.81
CA VAL A 245 6.13 2.71 7.89
C VAL A 245 5.50 2.37 9.25
N PRO A 246 5.95 1.31 9.92
CA PRO A 246 5.63 1.11 11.33
C PRO A 246 6.18 2.28 12.15
N VAL A 247 5.33 2.86 13.01
CA VAL A 247 5.72 3.98 13.87
C VAL A 247 5.38 3.71 15.32
N ARG A 248 6.19 4.26 16.24
CA ARG A 248 5.93 4.26 17.66
C ARG A 248 6.26 5.62 18.26
N LEU A 249 5.23 6.32 18.70
CA LEU A 249 5.38 7.56 19.44
C LEU A 249 5.71 7.24 20.92
N ASP A 250 6.98 7.21 21.24
CA ASP A 250 7.50 6.93 22.58
C ASP A 250 8.93 7.50 22.66
N PRO A 251 9.17 8.59 23.43
CA PRO A 251 10.48 9.22 23.51
C PRO A 251 11.60 8.29 24.03
N ARG A 252 11.24 7.18 24.68
CA ARG A 252 12.20 6.20 25.17
C ARG A 252 12.50 5.10 24.14
N ALA A 253 11.67 4.94 23.13
CA ALA A 253 11.91 3.97 22.06
C ALA A 253 13.00 4.45 21.10
N ARG A 254 13.63 3.50 20.42
CA ARG A 254 14.63 3.77 19.38
C ARG A 254 14.19 3.16 18.08
N SER A 255 14.45 3.83 16.99
CA SER A 255 14.22 3.32 15.64
C SER A 255 15.08 2.10 15.35
N THR A 256 14.57 1.22 14.52
CA THR A 256 15.24 0.01 14.04
C THR A 256 15.09 -0.08 12.52
N ALA A 257 15.68 -1.09 11.90
CA ALA A 257 15.53 -1.32 10.45
C ALA A 257 14.07 -1.51 9.99
N GLY A 258 13.12 -1.75 10.90
CA GLY A 258 11.71 -1.99 10.56
C GLY A 258 10.71 -1.14 11.35
N LEU A 259 11.17 -0.14 12.09
CA LEU A 259 10.34 0.70 12.96
C LEU A 259 10.93 2.10 13.07
N ILE A 260 10.14 3.12 12.82
CA ILE A 260 10.45 4.51 13.16
C ILE A 260 9.88 4.79 14.56
N ALA A 261 10.72 5.27 15.48
CA ALA A 261 10.31 5.49 16.87
C ALA A 261 11.03 6.69 17.49
N GLY A 262 10.42 7.26 18.52
CA GLY A 262 10.96 8.39 19.26
C GLY A 262 9.88 9.37 19.71
N SER A 263 10.28 10.58 20.04
CA SER A 263 9.38 11.72 20.22
C SER A 263 8.72 12.10 18.89
N ALA A 264 7.73 13.01 18.94
CA ALA A 264 7.12 13.54 17.72
C ALA A 264 8.16 14.18 16.79
N ALA A 265 9.08 14.96 17.36
CA ALA A 265 10.17 15.61 16.61
C ALA A 265 11.10 14.58 15.94
N ASP A 266 11.50 13.52 16.67
CA ASP A 266 12.34 12.45 16.11
C ASP A 266 11.67 11.73 14.93
N ILE A 267 10.35 11.50 15.03
CA ILE A 267 9.56 10.85 13.96
C ILE A 267 9.48 11.77 12.74
N VAL A 268 9.19 13.05 12.93
CA VAL A 268 9.09 14.05 11.85
C VAL A 268 10.42 14.19 11.13
N GLU A 269 11.54 14.34 11.86
CA GLU A 269 12.88 14.44 11.28
C GLU A 269 13.24 13.25 10.41
N GLN A 270 12.98 12.03 10.89
CA GLN A 270 13.25 10.82 10.13
C GLN A 270 12.37 10.73 8.86
N LEU A 271 11.10 11.12 8.95
CA LEU A 271 10.18 11.10 7.80
C LEU A 271 10.51 12.22 6.80
N GLN A 272 10.99 13.37 7.25
CA GLN A 272 11.47 14.45 6.39
C GLN A 272 12.56 13.95 5.43
N GLY A 273 13.53 13.18 5.89
CA GLY A 273 14.57 12.61 5.03
C GLY A 273 14.00 11.80 3.85
N PHE A 274 12.82 11.18 4.01
CA PHE A 274 12.17 10.49 2.89
C PHE A 274 11.45 11.43 1.93
N THR A 275 10.94 12.59 2.39
CA THR A 275 10.37 13.58 1.47
C THR A 275 11.47 14.17 0.56
N GLU A 276 12.68 14.33 1.07
CA GLU A 276 13.85 14.77 0.31
C GLU A 276 14.25 13.77 -0.78
N LEU A 277 13.97 12.48 -0.60
CA LEU A 277 14.14 11.45 -1.63
C LEU A 277 13.00 11.43 -2.67
N GLY A 278 11.88 12.11 -2.40
CA GLY A 278 10.75 12.22 -3.30
C GLY A 278 9.50 11.46 -2.89
N PHE A 279 9.39 11.03 -1.64
CA PHE A 279 8.10 10.57 -1.12
C PHE A 279 7.13 11.74 -0.97
N THR A 280 5.91 11.52 -1.41
CA THR A 280 4.81 12.49 -1.39
C THR A 280 3.73 12.14 -0.37
N GLY A 281 3.97 11.11 0.42
CA GLY A 281 3.07 10.70 1.50
C GLY A 281 3.63 9.58 2.35
N PHE A 282 2.96 9.36 3.47
CA PHE A 282 3.26 8.29 4.42
C PHE A 282 1.99 7.54 4.79
N ASP A 283 2.11 6.23 4.93
CA ASP A 283 1.13 5.35 5.53
C ASP A 283 1.70 4.91 6.88
N LEU A 284 1.32 5.62 7.94
CA LEU A 284 1.81 5.39 9.29
C LEU A 284 1.14 4.17 9.90
N MET A 285 1.91 3.27 10.49
CA MET A 285 1.40 2.05 11.11
C MET A 285 1.68 2.05 12.61
N PRO A 286 0.91 2.79 13.41
CA PRO A 286 1.03 2.81 14.85
C PRO A 286 0.37 1.59 15.51
N ARG A 287 0.51 1.50 16.82
CA ARG A 287 -0.49 0.82 17.64
C ARG A 287 -1.79 1.63 17.63
N ARG A 288 -2.94 0.94 17.71
CA ARG A 288 -4.26 1.57 17.62
C ARG A 288 -4.47 2.74 18.61
N GLU A 289 -3.98 2.57 19.83
CA GLU A 289 -4.10 3.58 20.88
C GLU A 289 -3.30 4.86 20.59
N GLN A 290 -2.37 4.82 19.65
CA GLN A 290 -1.55 5.96 19.26
C GLN A 290 -2.10 6.74 18.05
N ILE A 291 -3.19 6.28 17.43
CA ILE A 291 -3.78 6.96 16.26
C ILE A 291 -4.11 8.43 16.56
N PRO A 292 -4.80 8.76 17.67
CA PRO A 292 -5.07 10.16 18.02
C PRO A 292 -3.81 10.98 18.26
N ALA A 293 -2.90 10.49 19.11
CA ALA A 293 -1.69 11.21 19.48
C ALA A 293 -0.78 11.49 18.27
N LEU A 294 -0.64 10.56 17.34
CA LEU A 294 0.11 10.83 16.11
C LEU A 294 -0.56 11.89 15.23
N ALA A 295 -1.89 11.91 15.18
CA ALA A 295 -2.62 12.93 14.42
C ALA A 295 -2.43 14.32 15.03
N GLU A 296 -2.36 14.45 16.34
CA GLU A 296 -2.18 15.71 17.06
C GLU A 296 -0.73 16.17 17.05
N ASP A 297 0.22 15.26 17.31
CA ASP A 297 1.62 15.63 17.58
C ASP A 297 2.53 15.54 16.34
N VAL A 298 2.20 14.69 15.35
CA VAL A 298 3.09 14.39 14.22
C VAL A 298 2.53 14.86 12.89
N VAL A 299 1.26 14.55 12.59
CA VAL A 299 0.65 14.82 11.27
C VAL A 299 0.67 16.31 10.89
N PRO A 300 0.41 17.29 11.77
CA PRO A 300 0.48 18.70 11.41
C PRO A 300 1.87 19.10 10.91
N ALA A 301 2.93 18.73 11.64
CA ALA A 301 4.29 19.02 11.25
C ALA A 301 4.70 18.32 9.93
N LEU A 302 4.24 17.11 9.68
CA LEU A 302 4.45 16.44 8.39
C LEU A 302 3.80 17.21 7.23
N ARG A 303 2.64 17.80 7.42
CA ARG A 303 1.93 18.56 6.38
C ARG A 303 2.60 19.88 6.03
N GLU A 304 3.41 20.40 6.93
CA GLU A 304 4.23 21.61 6.71
C GLU A 304 5.52 21.31 5.93
N LEU A 305 5.91 20.03 5.82
CA LEU A 305 7.11 19.66 5.08
C LEU A 305 6.98 20.02 3.59
N ARG A 306 8.03 20.64 3.08
CA ARG A 306 8.15 20.89 1.65
C ARG A 306 8.44 19.59 0.91
N ILE A 307 7.64 19.28 -0.11
CA ILE A 307 7.93 18.21 -1.05
C ILE A 307 8.77 18.81 -2.18
N PRO A 308 10.03 18.36 -2.37
CA PRO A 308 10.85 18.84 -3.48
C PRO A 308 10.19 18.53 -4.82
N GLY A 309 10.25 19.48 -5.75
CA GLY A 309 9.81 19.23 -7.12
C GLY A 309 10.74 18.23 -7.85
N PRO A 310 10.28 17.60 -8.93
CA PRO A 310 11.04 16.56 -9.65
C PRO A 310 12.43 17.00 -10.11
N ARG A 311 12.62 18.31 -10.38
CA ARG A 311 13.90 18.91 -10.79
C ARG A 311 14.84 19.20 -9.61
N GLU A 312 14.34 19.16 -8.38
CA GLU A 312 15.09 19.43 -7.16
C GLU A 312 15.60 18.16 -6.47
N LEU A 313 15.13 16.99 -6.94
CA LEU A 313 15.50 15.72 -6.33
C LEU A 313 16.97 15.40 -6.62
N PRO A 314 17.73 14.93 -5.61
CA PRO A 314 19.14 14.60 -5.78
C PRO A 314 19.34 13.52 -6.86
N THR A 315 20.32 13.75 -7.72
CA THR A 315 20.75 12.74 -8.69
C THR A 315 21.52 11.62 -7.98
N PRO A 316 21.54 10.39 -8.52
CA PRO A 316 22.25 9.24 -7.91
C PRO A 316 23.72 9.50 -7.56
N ALA A 317 24.39 10.37 -8.31
CA ALA A 317 25.78 10.77 -8.07
C ALA A 317 25.98 11.56 -6.77
N LEU A 318 25.00 12.37 -6.36
CA LEU A 318 25.06 13.17 -5.13
C LEU A 318 24.77 12.32 -3.88
N LEU A 319 23.97 11.26 -4.00
CA LEU A 319 23.63 10.35 -2.91
C LEU A 319 24.80 9.39 -2.56
N ALA A 320 25.62 9.05 -3.55
CA ALA A 320 26.83 8.23 -3.32
C ALA A 320 27.94 8.99 -2.57
N ALA A 321 27.99 10.31 -2.69
CA ALA A 321 29.00 11.13 -2.03
C ALA A 321 28.67 11.41 -0.54
N GLY A 322 27.39 11.43 -0.15
CA GLY A 322 26.94 11.67 1.23
C GLY A 322 26.99 10.43 2.15
N ALA A 323 27.17 9.23 1.59
CA ALA A 323 27.26 7.97 2.36
C ALA A 323 28.70 7.60 2.76
N ALA A 324 29.68 8.43 2.38
CA ALA A 324 31.11 8.23 2.63
C ALA A 324 31.71 9.25 3.62
N SER A 325 30.88 10.03 4.33
CA SER A 325 31.32 10.99 5.37
C SER A 325 30.79 10.64 6.76
#